data_b83f674c9858f30672778fb8ed5d3faf
#
_entry.id   b83f674c9858f30672778fb8ed5d3faf
#
_cell.length_a   1.000
_cell.length_b   1.000
_cell.length_c   1.000
_cell.angle_alpha   90.00
_cell.angle_beta   90.00
_cell.angle_gamma   90.00
#
_symmetry.space_group_name_H-M   'P 1'
#
loop_
_entity.id
_entity.type
_entity.pdbx_description
1 polymer ?
#
loop_
_entity_poly.entity_id
_entity_poly.type
_entity_poly.pdbx_seq_one_letter_code
_entity_poly.pdbx_strand_id
1 'polypeptide(L)'
;MLGEKIGSLTANTTNTPLPGNGALPRFETRAEGSGTLAGAEVQIMAAYGSDMRADGTLYGECPNRGIIMASDGVATFTATGIGKFNAEGGINFRGACYFQTSAPSLSSLNGKCVVYDWDVDAAGKATWELWEKK
;
A
#
# COMPACT_ATOMS: atom_id res chain seq x y z
N MET A 1 -0.05 -15.78 -12.47
CA MET A 1 -1.50 -15.67 -12.68
C MET A 1 -2.17 -15.02 -11.49
N LEU A 2 -3.16 -14.21 -11.74
CA LEU A 2 -3.89 -13.51 -10.69
C LEU A 2 -4.92 -14.47 -10.07
N GLY A 3 -4.93 -14.55 -8.75
CA GLY A 3 -5.91 -15.34 -8.01
C GLY A 3 -7.10 -14.51 -7.57
N GLU A 4 -7.72 -14.92 -6.47
CA GLU A 4 -8.87 -14.22 -5.91
C GLU A 4 -8.51 -12.84 -5.41
N LYS A 5 -9.45 -11.93 -5.49
CA LYS A 5 -9.36 -10.65 -4.79
C LYS A 5 -9.53 -10.90 -3.29
N ILE A 6 -8.54 -10.50 -2.52
CA ILE A 6 -8.51 -10.78 -1.08
C ILE A 6 -8.69 -9.54 -0.22
N GLY A 7 -8.75 -8.35 -0.81
CA GLY A 7 -8.94 -7.15 -0.03
C GLY A 7 -9.33 -5.95 -0.84
N SER A 8 -10.03 -5.03 -0.17
CA SER A 8 -10.43 -3.74 -0.70
C SER A 8 -10.51 -2.75 0.47
N LEU A 9 -9.66 -1.73 0.44
CA LEU A 9 -9.59 -0.74 1.50
C LEU A 9 -9.58 0.66 0.91
N THR A 10 -10.02 1.62 1.71
CA THR A 10 -9.89 3.04 1.38
C THR A 10 -9.09 3.72 2.48
N ALA A 11 -8.38 4.78 2.11
CA ALA A 11 -7.54 5.51 3.06
C ALA A 11 -7.44 6.98 2.68
N ASN A 12 -7.05 7.78 3.65
CA ASN A 12 -6.65 9.17 3.44
C ASN A 12 -5.14 9.24 3.56
N THR A 13 -4.51 10.02 2.70
CA THR A 13 -3.05 10.15 2.68
C THR A 13 -2.62 11.58 2.91
N THR A 14 -1.43 11.72 3.48
CA THR A 14 -0.72 12.99 3.60
C THR A 14 0.73 12.78 3.20
N ASN A 15 1.31 13.76 2.52
CA ASN A 15 2.65 13.68 1.99
C ASN A 15 3.58 14.66 2.69
N THR A 16 4.80 14.22 2.95
CA THR A 16 5.86 15.07 3.49
C THR A 16 7.07 14.98 2.54
N PRO A 17 7.55 16.11 2.02
CA PRO A 17 8.79 16.09 1.24
C PRO A 17 9.96 15.69 2.13
N LEU A 18 10.85 14.87 1.59
CA LEU A 18 12.10 14.47 2.23
C LEU A 18 13.28 15.04 1.44
N PRO A 19 14.48 15.06 2.03
CA PRO A 19 15.67 15.44 1.25
C PRO A 19 15.75 14.60 -0.02
N GLY A 20 15.86 15.29 -1.15
CA GLY A 20 15.81 14.64 -2.45
C GLY A 20 17.11 13.94 -2.80
N ASN A 21 17.07 13.24 -3.93
CA ASN A 21 18.22 12.60 -4.52
C ASN A 21 18.67 13.46 -5.71
N GLY A 22 19.58 14.39 -5.45
CA GLY A 22 19.96 15.40 -6.43
C GLY A 22 18.76 16.31 -6.74
N ALA A 23 18.40 16.43 -8.01
CA ALA A 23 17.26 17.22 -8.46
C ALA A 23 15.92 16.45 -8.38
N LEU A 24 15.94 15.18 -7.98
CA LEU A 24 14.76 14.34 -7.98
C LEU A 24 14.12 14.33 -6.59
N PRO A 25 12.82 14.62 -6.48
CA PRO A 25 12.14 14.67 -5.18
C PRO A 25 11.94 13.29 -4.57
N ARG A 26 11.84 13.29 -3.24
CA ARG A 26 11.49 12.14 -2.42
C ARG A 26 10.38 12.54 -1.47
N PHE A 27 9.52 11.61 -1.17
CA PHE A 27 8.38 11.86 -0.29
C PHE A 27 8.20 10.75 0.72
N GLU A 28 7.67 11.09 1.88
CA GLU A 28 7.07 10.11 2.78
C GLU A 28 5.55 10.35 2.75
N THR A 29 4.80 9.28 2.58
CA THR A 29 3.34 9.31 2.59
C THR A 29 2.83 8.51 3.78
N ARG A 30 1.89 9.11 4.51
CA ARG A 30 1.19 8.45 5.60
C ARG A 30 -0.22 8.16 5.14
N ALA A 31 -0.71 6.95 5.44
CA ALA A 31 -2.04 6.51 5.05
C ALA A 31 -2.77 5.95 6.26
N GLU A 32 -4.03 6.33 6.40
CA GLU A 32 -4.92 5.81 7.45
C GLU A 32 -6.27 5.54 6.83
N GLY A 33 -6.85 4.39 7.14
CA GLY A 33 -8.13 4.03 6.57
C GLY A 33 -8.66 2.71 7.07
N SER A 34 -9.56 2.13 6.29
CA SER A 34 -10.25 0.90 6.66
C SER A 34 -10.79 0.17 5.44
N GLY A 35 -11.21 -1.05 5.65
CA GLY A 35 -11.83 -1.85 4.62
C GLY A 35 -11.90 -3.32 5.02
N THR A 36 -11.89 -4.18 4.02
CA THR A 36 -11.96 -5.63 4.20
C THR A 36 -10.69 -6.28 3.67
N LEU A 37 -10.12 -7.18 4.47
CA LEU A 37 -8.94 -7.94 4.09
C LEU A 37 -9.08 -9.37 4.61
N ALA A 38 -8.91 -10.35 3.71
CA ALA A 38 -9.06 -11.77 4.03
C ALA A 38 -10.42 -12.09 4.70
N GLY A 39 -11.46 -11.38 4.30
CA GLY A 39 -12.80 -11.54 4.86
C GLY A 39 -13.05 -10.83 6.18
N ALA A 40 -12.05 -10.18 6.76
CA ALA A 40 -12.19 -9.48 8.04
C ALA A 40 -12.26 -7.97 7.82
N GLU A 41 -13.03 -7.30 8.68
CA GLU A 41 -13.01 -5.84 8.71
C GLU A 41 -11.77 -5.37 9.44
N VAL A 42 -11.03 -4.47 8.81
CA VAL A 42 -9.74 -4.02 9.32
C VAL A 42 -9.58 -2.51 9.21
N GLN A 43 -8.65 -1.99 9.99
CA GLN A 43 -8.13 -0.64 9.85
C GLN A 43 -6.69 -0.73 9.39
N ILE A 44 -6.25 0.27 8.64
CA ILE A 44 -4.87 0.35 8.16
C ILE A 44 -4.22 1.64 8.63
N MET A 45 -2.97 1.53 9.00
CA MET A 45 -2.07 2.64 9.24
C MET A 45 -0.72 2.28 8.63
N ALA A 46 -0.24 3.12 7.71
CA ALA A 46 1.01 2.83 7.01
C ALA A 46 1.77 4.11 6.70
N ALA A 47 3.07 3.97 6.54
CA ALA A 47 3.92 5.02 6.02
C ALA A 47 4.86 4.42 4.97
N TYR A 48 4.93 5.05 3.81
CA TYR A 48 5.81 4.57 2.75
C TYR A 48 6.59 5.72 2.14
N GLY A 49 7.77 5.39 1.62
CA GLY A 49 8.63 6.32 0.92
C GLY A 49 8.45 6.18 -0.58
N SER A 50 8.59 7.29 -1.29
CA SER A 50 8.55 7.31 -2.76
C SER A 50 9.73 8.12 -3.28
N ASP A 51 10.48 7.54 -4.19
CA ASP A 51 11.59 8.19 -4.87
C ASP A 51 11.22 8.42 -6.33
N MET A 52 11.27 9.68 -6.77
CA MET A 52 11.06 9.97 -8.19
C MET A 52 12.28 9.51 -8.98
N ARG A 53 12.01 8.85 -10.10
CA ARG A 53 13.03 8.33 -11.00
C ARG A 53 13.15 9.28 -12.20
N ALA A 54 14.27 9.15 -12.93
CA ALA A 54 14.57 10.04 -14.03
C ALA A 54 13.50 10.02 -15.14
N ASP A 55 12.78 8.91 -15.29
CA ASP A 55 11.72 8.79 -16.29
C ASP A 55 10.36 9.36 -15.83
N GLY A 56 10.30 9.93 -14.63
CA GLY A 56 9.08 10.50 -14.09
C GLY A 56 8.21 9.50 -13.31
N THR A 57 8.62 8.24 -13.24
CA THR A 57 7.94 7.27 -12.39
C THR A 57 8.42 7.39 -10.94
N LEU A 58 7.72 6.74 -10.03
CA LEU A 58 8.07 6.69 -8.62
C LEU A 58 8.33 5.24 -8.22
N TYR A 59 9.36 5.03 -7.40
CA TYR A 59 9.55 3.75 -6.72
C TYR A 59 9.08 3.91 -5.29
N GLY A 60 8.09 3.11 -4.90
CA GLY A 60 7.51 3.15 -3.56
C GLY A 60 7.97 1.97 -2.72
N GLU A 61 8.19 2.22 -1.44
CA GLU A 61 8.66 1.20 -0.52
C GLU A 61 8.07 1.41 0.86
N CYS A 62 7.47 0.35 1.41
CA CYS A 62 6.94 0.31 2.78
C CYS A 62 7.62 -0.87 3.50
N PRO A 63 8.83 -0.68 4.05
CA PRO A 63 9.61 -1.78 4.62
C PRO A 63 9.12 -2.12 6.03
N ASN A 64 8.15 -3.00 6.12
CA ASN A 64 7.51 -3.43 7.38
C ASN A 64 6.98 -2.26 8.20
N ARG A 65 6.42 -1.26 7.51
CA ARG A 65 5.86 -0.05 8.13
C ARG A 65 4.37 0.05 7.91
N GLY A 66 3.74 -1.01 7.45
CA GLY A 66 2.30 -1.10 7.33
C GLY A 66 1.72 -1.92 8.46
N ILE A 67 0.62 -1.46 9.02
CA ILE A 67 -0.07 -2.10 10.13
C ILE A 67 -1.53 -2.29 9.74
N ILE A 68 -2.00 -3.51 9.87
CA ILE A 68 -3.41 -3.87 9.70
C ILE A 68 -3.93 -4.26 11.07
N MET A 69 -5.04 -3.65 11.50
CA MET A 69 -5.64 -3.92 12.79
C MET A 69 -6.99 -4.59 12.60
N ALA A 70 -7.10 -5.83 13.05
CA ALA A 70 -8.35 -6.57 13.11
C ALA A 70 -8.81 -6.67 14.58
N SER A 71 -10.02 -7.18 14.80
CA SER A 71 -10.55 -7.29 16.17
C SER A 71 -9.76 -8.28 17.03
N ASP A 72 -9.08 -9.24 16.44
CA ASP A 72 -8.37 -10.31 17.14
C ASP A 72 -6.83 -10.20 17.05
N GLY A 73 -6.31 -9.11 16.53
CA GLY A 73 -4.87 -8.90 16.48
C GLY A 73 -4.45 -8.01 15.31
N VAL A 74 -3.17 -8.01 15.04
CA VAL A 74 -2.57 -7.15 14.02
C VAL A 74 -1.79 -7.95 13.00
N ALA A 75 -1.67 -7.40 11.81
CA ALA A 75 -0.71 -7.83 10.81
C ALA A 75 0.23 -6.67 10.48
N THR A 76 1.43 -6.99 10.10
CA THR A 76 2.36 -6.03 9.52
C THR A 76 2.63 -6.41 8.08
N PHE A 77 3.06 -5.44 7.28
CA PHE A 77 3.37 -5.76 5.89
C PHE A 77 4.55 -4.95 5.36
N THR A 78 5.20 -5.57 4.39
CA THR A 78 6.21 -4.94 3.54
C THR A 78 5.64 -4.86 2.14
N ALA A 79 5.79 -3.72 1.48
CA ALA A 79 5.30 -3.53 0.12
C ALA A 79 6.32 -2.77 -0.71
N THR A 80 6.34 -3.06 -1.99
CA THR A 80 7.08 -2.29 -2.99
C THR A 80 6.20 -2.09 -4.21
N GLY A 81 6.44 -1.03 -4.95
CA GLY A 81 5.66 -0.77 -6.15
C GLY A 81 6.23 0.32 -7.03
N ILE A 82 5.75 0.35 -8.25
CA ILE A 82 6.05 1.40 -9.23
C ILE A 82 4.83 2.30 -9.35
N GLY A 83 5.04 3.59 -9.22
CA GLY A 83 3.99 4.60 -9.31
C GLY A 83 4.09 5.43 -10.57
N LYS A 84 2.94 5.79 -11.10
CA LYS A 84 2.84 6.68 -12.26
C LYS A 84 1.81 7.75 -11.96
N PHE A 85 2.12 8.98 -12.35
CA PHE A 85 1.13 10.07 -12.30
C PHE A 85 0.10 9.85 -13.39
N ASN A 86 -1.15 10.18 -13.07
CA ASN A 86 -2.23 10.15 -14.04
C ASN A 86 -2.63 11.56 -14.48
N ALA A 87 -3.51 11.66 -15.49
CA ALA A 87 -3.89 12.93 -16.08
C ALA A 87 -4.71 13.82 -15.12
N GLU A 88 -5.30 13.23 -14.09
CA GLU A 88 -6.15 13.93 -13.12
C GLU A 88 -5.40 14.44 -11.90
N GLY A 89 -4.08 14.30 -11.89
CA GLY A 89 -3.25 14.75 -10.76
C GLY A 89 -3.11 13.73 -9.64
N GLY A 90 -3.54 12.50 -9.86
CA GLY A 90 -3.35 11.41 -8.93
C GLY A 90 -2.15 10.55 -9.27
N ILE A 91 -1.95 9.50 -8.48
CA ILE A 91 -0.85 8.55 -8.66
C ILE A 91 -1.41 7.14 -8.54
N ASN A 92 -0.99 6.25 -9.43
CA ASN A 92 -1.28 4.82 -9.32
C ASN A 92 0.01 4.06 -9.06
N PHE A 93 0.04 3.30 -7.97
CA PHE A 93 1.10 2.34 -7.68
C PHE A 93 0.61 0.93 -7.94
N ARG A 94 1.49 0.11 -8.51
CA ARG A 94 1.28 -1.34 -8.69
C ARG A 94 2.50 -2.05 -8.15
N GLY A 95 2.26 -3.12 -7.42
CA GLY A 95 3.37 -3.86 -6.85
C GLY A 95 2.94 -5.09 -6.09
N ALA A 96 3.80 -5.50 -5.18
CA ALA A 96 3.57 -6.66 -4.35
C ALA A 96 3.71 -6.31 -2.88
N CYS A 97 2.99 -7.05 -2.05
CA CYS A 97 3.12 -6.91 -0.61
C CYS A 97 3.05 -8.28 0.07
N TYR A 98 3.65 -8.34 1.25
CA TYR A 98 3.79 -9.55 2.04
C TYR A 98 3.36 -9.25 3.46
N PHE A 99 2.46 -10.06 3.99
CA PHE A 99 1.90 -9.89 5.32
C PHE A 99 2.49 -10.90 6.29
N GLN A 100 2.53 -10.49 7.55
CA GLN A 100 2.94 -11.37 8.66
C GLN A 100 2.00 -11.10 9.82
N THR A 101 1.37 -12.15 10.36
CA THR A 101 0.37 -11.99 11.40
C THR A 101 0.26 -13.23 12.27
N SER A 102 -0.12 -13.02 13.54
CA SER A 102 -0.59 -14.08 14.43
C SER A 102 -2.09 -13.98 14.71
N ALA A 103 -2.78 -12.98 14.12
CA ALA A 103 -4.23 -12.84 14.29
C ALA A 103 -4.95 -13.98 13.56
N PRO A 104 -5.80 -14.76 14.24
CA PRO A 104 -6.48 -15.89 13.60
C PRO A 104 -7.28 -15.49 12.36
N SER A 105 -7.99 -14.36 12.39
CA SER A 105 -8.82 -13.92 11.27
C SER A 105 -8.02 -13.55 10.03
N LEU A 106 -6.72 -13.27 10.18
CA LEU A 106 -5.84 -12.85 9.09
C LEU A 106 -4.82 -13.92 8.72
N SER A 107 -4.90 -15.10 9.34
CA SER A 107 -3.86 -16.13 9.20
C SER A 107 -3.64 -16.61 7.78
N SER A 108 -4.66 -16.54 6.93
CA SER A 108 -4.52 -16.95 5.52
C SER A 108 -3.57 -16.04 4.72
N LEU A 109 -3.24 -14.86 5.24
CA LEU A 109 -2.32 -13.95 4.57
C LEU A 109 -0.85 -14.41 4.65
N ASN A 110 -0.52 -15.19 5.67
CA ASN A 110 0.85 -15.66 5.85
C ASN A 110 1.27 -16.56 4.67
N GLY A 111 2.45 -16.27 4.13
CA GLY A 111 3.00 -17.06 3.04
C GLY A 111 2.44 -16.75 1.67
N LYS A 112 1.53 -15.79 1.55
CA LYS A 112 1.00 -15.40 0.24
C LYS A 112 1.85 -14.33 -0.42
N CYS A 113 1.98 -14.45 -1.74
CA CYS A 113 2.46 -13.36 -2.57
C CYS A 113 1.23 -12.57 -3.01
N VAL A 114 1.14 -11.32 -2.58
CA VAL A 114 -0.04 -10.49 -2.85
C VAL A 114 0.38 -9.38 -3.81
N VAL A 115 -0.42 -9.18 -4.85
CA VAL A 115 -0.23 -8.06 -5.77
C VAL A 115 -1.36 -7.06 -5.57
N TYR A 116 -1.09 -5.79 -5.85
CA TYR A 116 -2.06 -4.75 -5.52
C TYR A 116 -2.06 -3.62 -6.53
N ASP A 117 -3.16 -2.88 -6.52
CA ASP A 117 -3.30 -1.54 -7.06
C ASP A 117 -3.53 -0.58 -5.88
N TRP A 118 -2.78 0.50 -5.86
CA TRP A 118 -2.92 1.57 -4.88
C TRP A 118 -3.11 2.86 -5.66
N ASP A 119 -4.35 3.35 -5.72
CA ASP A 119 -4.71 4.55 -6.46
C ASP A 119 -4.95 5.68 -5.48
N VAL A 120 -4.22 6.79 -5.66
CA VAL A 120 -4.37 7.99 -4.84
C VAL A 120 -4.85 9.11 -5.76
N ASP A 121 -6.01 9.70 -5.44
CA ASP A 121 -6.53 10.80 -6.24
C ASP A 121 -5.85 12.14 -5.86
N ALA A 122 -6.18 13.20 -6.57
CA ALA A 122 -5.57 14.51 -6.36
C ALA A 122 -5.86 15.08 -4.97
N ALA A 123 -6.91 14.63 -4.30
CA ALA A 123 -7.27 15.05 -2.95
C ALA A 123 -6.58 14.21 -1.86
N GLY A 124 -5.79 13.22 -2.23
CA GLY A 124 -5.12 12.35 -1.29
C GLY A 124 -5.96 11.16 -0.82
N LYS A 125 -7.09 10.92 -1.46
CA LYS A 125 -7.92 9.77 -1.14
C LYS A 125 -7.44 8.55 -1.90
N ALA A 126 -7.22 7.44 -1.21
CA ALA A 126 -6.63 6.25 -1.78
C ALA A 126 -7.58 5.07 -1.75
N THR A 127 -7.44 4.20 -2.74
CA THR A 127 -8.12 2.91 -2.81
C THR A 127 -7.08 1.83 -2.99
N TRP A 128 -7.12 0.80 -2.14
CA TRP A 128 -6.19 -0.32 -2.17
C TRP A 128 -6.94 -1.60 -2.49
N GLU A 129 -6.61 -2.20 -3.63
CA GLU A 129 -7.21 -3.43 -4.09
C GLU A 129 -6.12 -4.50 -4.15
N LEU A 130 -6.39 -5.68 -3.58
CA LEU A 130 -5.37 -6.71 -3.39
C LEU A 130 -5.86 -8.05 -3.92
N TRP A 131 -4.95 -8.77 -4.57
CA TRP A 131 -5.19 -10.10 -5.11
C TRP A 131 -4.04 -11.02 -4.74
N GLU A 132 -4.34 -12.29 -4.55
CA GLU A 132 -3.30 -13.30 -4.40
C GLU A 132 -2.63 -13.54 -5.76
N LYS A 133 -1.31 -13.58 -5.79
CA LYS A 133 -0.56 -13.99 -6.99
C LYS A 133 -0.33 -15.50 -6.90
N LYS A 134 -0.91 -16.22 -7.82
CA LYS A 134 -0.74 -17.69 -7.87
C LYS A 134 0.32 -18.12 -8.86
#